data_955ac19c42e489d0196e6fe5733411bf
#
_entry.id   955ac19c42e489d0196e6fe5733411bf
#
_cell.length_a   1.000
_cell.length_b   1.000
_cell.length_c   1.000
_cell.angle_alpha   90.00
_cell.angle_beta   90.00
_cell.angle_gamma   90.00
#
_symmetry.space_group_name_H-M   'P 1'
#
loop_
_entity.id
_entity.type
_entity.pdbx_description
1 polymer ?
#
loop_
_entity_poly.entity_id
_entity_poly.type
_entity_poly.pdbx_seq_one_letter_code
_entity_poly.pdbx_strand_id
1 'polypeptide(L)'
;MTTIVASGCSPQNEEYESEQSSAETEYVTTEQAVEEITDQGADISDTNNKDSLKLQVENLSNDSEQTLNSQAADIKIAGKTLLITAAADFKVEDVVESSSAIENLTYQQSGYVASSHISNRERDSRGFVQGDKNVVLTTYYRQAEMTVRIPRQNVNKFLKQVQQQVAFLNEQEFSAQDVTLDIYREQLASNLNSDMAKDLSQERLNSKNDKDQTSNVDTITATYAARQQQEYAQLEQMNITDRVKYSTINLTFTQPDISYKETTQNIDLLIEAERPSFSAQVSQAFKQGWEMLREVAITLIRLWWLVVLLAVFYGVYRLIKMLYRKFRRSTRRMNHAKLNAKRRSEIKTKGNSHIDDRHSND
;
A
#
# COMPACT_ATOMS: atom_id res chain seq x y z
N MET A 1 -44.36 2.89 15.16
CA MET A 1 -44.11 1.49 14.77
C MET A 1 -43.77 1.49 13.26
N THR A 2 -42.53 1.51 12.95
CA THR A 2 -42.04 1.54 11.56
C THR A 2 -40.96 0.47 11.45
N THR A 3 -41.29 -0.61 10.81
CA THR A 3 -40.44 -1.79 10.55
C THR A 3 -39.50 -1.48 9.37
N ILE A 4 -38.20 -1.51 9.64
CA ILE A 4 -37.15 -1.42 8.61
C ILE A 4 -36.82 -2.86 8.21
N VAL A 5 -37.03 -3.17 6.90
CA VAL A 5 -36.59 -4.42 6.27
C VAL A 5 -35.21 -4.18 5.68
N ALA A 6 -34.20 -4.86 6.21
CA ALA A 6 -32.85 -4.87 5.65
C ALA A 6 -32.74 -6.02 4.64
N SER A 7 -32.57 -5.68 3.36
CA SER A 7 -32.21 -6.63 2.30
C SER A 7 -30.68 -6.79 2.26
N GLY A 8 -30.18 -7.96 2.63
CA GLY A 8 -28.80 -8.35 2.46
C GLY A 8 -28.55 -8.84 1.02
N CYS A 9 -27.63 -8.18 0.30
CA CYS A 9 -27.04 -8.71 -0.91
C CYS A 9 -25.75 -9.45 -0.55
N SER A 10 -25.73 -10.75 -0.80
CA SER A 10 -24.51 -11.57 -0.83
C SER A 10 -23.82 -11.43 -2.20
N PRO A 11 -22.51 -11.28 -2.27
CA PRO A 11 -21.81 -11.44 -3.54
C PRO A 11 -21.60 -12.92 -3.84
N GLN A 12 -22.07 -13.37 -5.01
CA GLN A 12 -21.70 -14.65 -5.59
C GLN A 12 -20.26 -14.59 -6.10
N ASN A 13 -19.42 -15.47 -5.57
CA ASN A 13 -18.10 -15.78 -6.08
C ASN A 13 -18.31 -16.67 -7.32
N GLU A 14 -18.00 -16.15 -8.49
CA GLU A 14 -17.80 -16.97 -9.69
C GLU A 14 -16.34 -17.40 -9.74
N GLU A 15 -16.13 -18.68 -9.50
CA GLU A 15 -14.88 -19.41 -9.58
C GLU A 15 -14.59 -19.65 -11.07
N TYR A 16 -13.63 -18.92 -11.65
CA TYR A 16 -13.12 -19.20 -12.98
C TYR A 16 -12.04 -20.28 -12.87
N GLU A 17 -12.39 -21.49 -13.28
CA GLU A 17 -11.43 -22.55 -13.59
C GLU A 17 -10.57 -22.11 -14.78
N SER A 18 -9.29 -21.89 -14.55
CA SER A 18 -8.29 -21.73 -15.59
C SER A 18 -7.77 -23.10 -16.01
N GLU A 19 -8.19 -23.58 -17.17
CA GLU A 19 -7.54 -24.69 -17.84
C GLU A 19 -6.10 -24.30 -18.22
N GLN A 20 -5.14 -24.86 -17.51
CA GLN A 20 -3.73 -24.82 -17.85
C GLN A 20 -3.47 -25.81 -18.99
N SER A 21 -3.39 -25.28 -20.22
CA SER A 21 -2.78 -25.98 -21.33
C SER A 21 -1.27 -25.90 -21.22
N SER A 22 -0.64 -26.96 -20.75
CA SER A 22 0.81 -27.16 -20.77
C SER A 22 1.28 -27.45 -22.20
N ALA A 23 1.82 -26.44 -22.87
CA ALA A 23 2.63 -26.61 -24.05
C ALA A 23 4.10 -26.85 -23.62
N GLU A 24 4.51 -28.09 -23.71
CA GLU A 24 5.86 -28.58 -23.52
C GLU A 24 6.73 -28.09 -24.69
N THR A 25 7.60 -27.10 -24.43
CA THR A 25 8.58 -26.63 -25.42
C THR A 25 9.87 -27.41 -25.21
N GLU A 26 10.13 -28.31 -26.12
CA GLU A 26 11.32 -29.12 -26.26
C GLU A 26 12.53 -28.21 -26.59
N TYR A 27 13.44 -28.03 -25.65
CA TYR A 27 14.73 -27.36 -25.92
C TYR A 27 15.70 -28.33 -26.54
N VAL A 28 15.94 -28.14 -27.82
CA VAL A 28 17.03 -28.84 -28.52
C VAL A 28 18.35 -28.15 -28.09
N THR A 29 19.10 -28.85 -27.26
CA THR A 29 20.48 -28.47 -26.89
C THR A 29 21.41 -28.92 -28.03
N THR A 30 21.92 -27.99 -28.80
CA THR A 30 22.99 -28.27 -29.75
C THR A 30 24.33 -28.03 -29.03
N GLU A 31 24.93 -29.10 -28.54
CA GLU A 31 26.36 -29.14 -28.19
C GLU A 31 27.18 -29.04 -29.47
N GLN A 32 27.87 -27.94 -29.68
CA GLN A 32 28.98 -27.89 -30.65
C GLN A 32 30.30 -28.02 -29.93
N ALA A 33 31.01 -29.05 -30.34
CA ALA A 33 32.33 -29.43 -29.89
C ALA A 33 33.37 -28.29 -30.03
N VAL A 34 34.12 -28.08 -28.94
CA VAL A 34 35.35 -27.28 -28.95
C VAL A 34 36.46 -28.21 -29.44
N GLU A 35 36.94 -27.97 -30.65
CA GLU A 35 38.18 -28.59 -31.15
C GLU A 35 39.37 -27.85 -30.52
N GLU A 36 40.15 -28.62 -29.82
CA GLU A 36 41.45 -28.38 -29.26
C GLU A 36 42.47 -28.17 -30.43
N ILE A 37 43.02 -26.96 -30.57
CA ILE A 37 44.18 -26.73 -31.46
C ILE A 37 45.43 -26.54 -30.61
N THR A 38 46.24 -27.57 -30.63
CA THR A 38 47.57 -27.67 -30.05
C THR A 38 48.55 -26.60 -30.61
N ASP A 39 49.24 -26.08 -29.65
CA ASP A 39 50.57 -25.49 -29.61
C ASP A 39 51.49 -25.75 -30.81
N GLN A 40 51.94 -24.67 -31.51
CA GLN A 40 53.25 -24.60 -32.12
C GLN A 40 53.83 -23.21 -31.90
N GLY A 41 54.86 -23.17 -31.10
CA GLY A 41 55.68 -22.02 -30.86
C GLY A 41 56.43 -21.55 -32.11
N ALA A 42 56.45 -20.25 -32.32
CA ALA A 42 57.44 -19.56 -33.10
C ALA A 42 57.74 -18.20 -32.49
N ASP A 43 58.89 -18.12 -31.92
CA ASP A 43 59.65 -16.99 -31.45
C ASP A 43 59.84 -15.96 -32.58
N ILE A 44 59.27 -14.75 -32.48
CA ILE A 44 59.70 -13.54 -33.22
C ILE A 44 59.54 -12.32 -32.31
N SER A 45 60.73 -11.77 -32.05
CA SER A 45 61.08 -10.54 -31.40
C SER A 45 60.21 -9.31 -31.76
N ASP A 46 59.87 -8.59 -30.74
CA ASP A 46 59.98 -7.15 -30.48
C ASP A 46 59.85 -6.18 -31.68
N THR A 47 58.91 -5.32 -31.61
CA THR A 47 58.92 -3.86 -31.74
C THR A 47 57.64 -3.30 -32.39
N ASN A 48 57.07 -2.29 -31.71
CA ASN A 48 56.10 -1.31 -32.22
C ASN A 48 54.69 -1.72 -32.61
N ASN A 49 53.86 -1.97 -31.64
CA ASN A 49 52.42 -1.96 -31.89
C ASN A 49 51.57 -1.32 -30.73
N LYS A 50 52.11 -0.23 -30.14
CA LYS A 50 51.30 0.58 -29.19
C LYS A 50 50.49 1.68 -29.87
N ASP A 51 50.88 2.11 -31.09
CA ASP A 51 50.17 3.19 -31.80
C ASP A 51 49.02 2.69 -32.68
N SER A 52 49.03 1.45 -33.14
CA SER A 52 47.92 0.90 -33.94
C SER A 52 46.73 0.46 -33.13
N LEU A 53 46.90 0.09 -31.85
CA LEU A 53 45.77 -0.20 -30.94
C LEU A 53 45.05 1.06 -30.46
N LYS A 54 45.74 2.19 -30.37
CA LYS A 54 45.14 3.47 -30.02
C LYS A 54 44.28 4.06 -31.14
N LEU A 55 44.69 3.85 -32.40
CA LEU A 55 43.95 4.27 -33.59
C LEU A 55 42.70 3.38 -33.84
N GLN A 56 42.68 2.13 -33.37
CA GLN A 56 41.56 1.22 -33.55
C GLN A 56 40.50 1.37 -32.46
N VAL A 57 40.89 1.86 -31.28
CA VAL A 57 39.93 2.21 -30.21
C VAL A 57 39.26 3.57 -30.46
N GLU A 58 40.01 4.50 -31.12
CA GLU A 58 39.44 5.82 -31.47
C GLU A 58 38.50 5.78 -32.67
N ASN A 59 38.55 4.71 -33.51
CA ASN A 59 37.62 4.47 -34.60
C ASN A 59 36.38 3.61 -34.20
N LEU A 60 36.34 3.06 -32.98
CA LEU A 60 35.17 2.36 -32.46
C LEU A 60 34.22 3.28 -31.70
N SER A 61 34.60 4.53 -31.51
CA SER A 61 33.73 5.59 -30.97
C SER A 61 33.07 6.47 -32.04
N ASN A 62 33.12 6.08 -33.30
CA ASN A 62 32.16 6.55 -34.29
C ASN A 62 30.88 5.75 -34.09
N ASP A 63 30.28 5.99 -32.94
CA ASP A 63 28.88 5.77 -32.65
C ASP A 63 28.10 6.34 -33.84
N SER A 64 27.44 5.48 -34.58
CA SER A 64 26.48 5.91 -35.59
C SER A 64 25.50 6.79 -34.80
N GLU A 65 25.61 8.11 -35.00
CA GLU A 65 24.68 9.06 -34.38
C GLU A 65 23.27 8.56 -34.66
N GLN A 66 22.68 7.92 -33.67
CA GLN A 66 21.28 7.49 -33.74
C GLN A 66 20.44 8.76 -33.81
N THR A 67 20.10 9.16 -35.04
CA THR A 67 19.36 10.40 -35.27
C THR A 67 17.87 10.10 -35.32
N LEU A 68 17.06 10.90 -34.62
CA LEU A 68 15.61 10.88 -34.68
C LEU A 68 15.02 11.25 -36.06
N ASN A 69 15.86 11.34 -37.07
CA ASN A 69 15.51 11.76 -38.41
C ASN A 69 15.06 10.57 -39.26
N SER A 70 13.86 10.63 -39.84
CA SER A 70 13.39 9.64 -40.79
C SER A 70 13.07 10.28 -42.13
N GLN A 71 13.72 9.82 -43.19
CA GLN A 71 13.36 10.21 -44.56
C GLN A 71 11.94 9.80 -44.94
N ALA A 72 11.35 8.83 -44.22
CA ALA A 72 10.00 8.36 -44.43
C ALA A 72 8.92 9.45 -44.14
N ALA A 73 9.23 10.44 -43.29
CA ALA A 73 8.34 11.56 -43.04
C ALA A 73 8.06 12.45 -44.28
N ASP A 74 9.05 12.53 -45.18
CA ASP A 74 8.96 13.39 -46.37
C ASP A 74 8.44 12.64 -47.61
N ILE A 75 8.13 11.34 -47.48
CA ILE A 75 7.63 10.53 -48.60
C ILE A 75 6.29 11.07 -49.08
N LYS A 76 6.24 11.45 -50.34
CA LYS A 76 5.00 11.78 -51.10
C LYS A 76 4.86 10.77 -52.21
N ILE A 77 3.83 9.97 -52.17
CA ILE A 77 3.49 9.01 -53.22
C ILE A 77 2.29 9.62 -54.00
N ALA A 78 2.41 9.72 -55.32
CA ALA A 78 1.34 10.26 -56.15
C ALA A 78 0.09 9.39 -56.01
N GLY A 79 -1.07 10.02 -55.77
CA GLY A 79 -2.35 9.32 -55.60
C GLY A 79 -2.54 8.63 -54.26
N LYS A 80 -1.61 8.79 -53.31
CA LYS A 80 -1.70 8.20 -51.97
C LYS A 80 -1.81 9.25 -50.88
N THR A 81 -2.70 9.04 -49.94
CA THR A 81 -2.84 9.84 -48.72
C THR A 81 -2.25 9.06 -47.56
N LEU A 82 -1.09 9.50 -47.07
CA LEU A 82 -0.39 8.80 -46.00
C LEU A 82 -0.66 9.45 -44.65
N LEU A 83 -1.11 8.65 -43.69
CA LEU A 83 -1.15 8.95 -42.27
C LEU A 83 0.23 8.65 -41.68
N ILE A 84 0.87 9.65 -41.10
CA ILE A 84 2.19 9.54 -40.49
C ILE A 84 2.06 9.54 -38.98
N THR A 85 2.64 8.52 -38.35
CA THR A 85 2.83 8.45 -36.91
C THR A 85 4.28 8.17 -36.59
N ALA A 86 4.80 8.76 -35.53
CA ALA A 86 6.13 8.48 -35.02
C ALA A 86 6.07 8.21 -33.52
N ALA A 87 6.91 7.32 -33.03
CA ALA A 87 7.14 7.11 -31.62
C ALA A 87 8.66 7.13 -31.37
N ALA A 88 9.07 7.72 -30.26
CA ALA A 88 10.47 7.71 -29.83
C ALA A 88 10.55 7.55 -28.32
N ASP A 89 11.44 6.65 -27.90
CA ASP A 89 11.86 6.47 -26.51
C ASP A 89 13.33 6.86 -26.40
N PHE A 90 13.66 7.76 -25.47
CA PHE A 90 15.01 8.28 -25.33
C PHE A 90 15.31 8.76 -23.92
N LYS A 91 16.60 8.94 -23.62
CA LYS A 91 17.06 9.55 -22.38
C LYS A 91 17.41 11.01 -22.62
N VAL A 92 17.11 11.83 -21.62
CA VAL A 92 17.41 13.26 -21.55
C VAL A 92 18.23 13.57 -20.29
N GLU A 93 18.84 14.73 -20.22
CA GLU A 93 19.55 15.17 -19.03
C GLU A 93 18.56 15.56 -17.90
N ASP A 94 17.54 16.36 -18.21
CA ASP A 94 16.44 16.72 -17.31
C ASP A 94 15.10 16.64 -18.03
N VAL A 95 14.18 15.87 -17.45
CA VAL A 95 12.84 15.62 -18.03
C VAL A 95 12.00 16.90 -18.04
N VAL A 96 12.08 17.75 -17.01
CA VAL A 96 11.24 18.95 -16.91
C VAL A 96 11.69 20.02 -17.91
N GLU A 97 13.00 20.22 -17.99
CA GLU A 97 13.60 21.16 -18.95
C GLU A 97 13.34 20.72 -20.39
N SER A 98 13.59 19.44 -20.69
CA SER A 98 13.34 18.87 -22.02
C SER A 98 11.86 18.89 -22.40
N SER A 99 10.94 18.63 -21.44
CA SER A 99 9.50 18.77 -21.70
C SER A 99 9.14 20.17 -22.14
N SER A 100 9.62 21.17 -21.42
CA SER A 100 9.37 22.58 -21.75
C SER A 100 9.98 22.99 -23.09
N ALA A 101 11.20 22.49 -23.39
CA ALA A 101 11.86 22.72 -24.67
C ALA A 101 11.08 22.09 -25.83
N ILE A 102 10.63 20.82 -25.68
CA ILE A 102 9.84 20.11 -26.69
C ILE A 102 8.46 20.80 -26.90
N GLU A 103 7.82 21.27 -25.84
CA GLU A 103 6.60 22.06 -25.93
C GLU A 103 6.81 23.33 -26.78
N ASN A 104 7.85 24.09 -26.50
CA ASN A 104 8.22 25.28 -27.26
C ASN A 104 8.52 24.98 -28.74
N LEU A 105 9.26 23.91 -29.01
CA LEU A 105 9.54 23.43 -30.36
C LEU A 105 8.26 23.05 -31.10
N THR A 106 7.32 22.41 -30.41
CA THR A 106 6.01 22.05 -30.96
C THR A 106 5.26 23.29 -31.46
N TYR A 107 5.17 24.34 -30.64
CA TYR A 107 4.53 25.60 -31.03
C TYR A 107 5.26 26.31 -32.17
N GLN A 108 6.61 26.31 -32.18
CA GLN A 108 7.41 26.88 -33.26
C GLN A 108 7.18 26.19 -34.60
N GLN A 109 6.85 24.90 -34.60
CA GLN A 109 6.51 24.12 -35.78
C GLN A 109 5.02 24.17 -36.12
N SER A 110 4.24 25.10 -35.53
CA SER A 110 2.80 25.27 -35.74
C SER A 110 2.02 24.00 -35.35
N GLY A 111 2.52 23.25 -34.42
CA GLY A 111 1.88 22.10 -33.79
C GLY A 111 1.23 22.46 -32.45
N TYR A 112 0.73 21.44 -31.77
CA TYR A 112 0.21 21.55 -30.43
C TYR A 112 0.47 20.28 -29.63
N VAL A 113 0.57 20.41 -28.31
CA VAL A 113 0.69 19.29 -27.36
C VAL A 113 -0.71 18.77 -27.09
N ALA A 114 -0.97 17.53 -27.45
CA ALA A 114 -2.23 16.85 -27.20
C ALA A 114 -2.30 16.32 -25.76
N SER A 115 -1.18 15.80 -25.24
CA SER A 115 -1.03 15.39 -23.85
C SER A 115 0.43 15.50 -23.40
N SER A 116 0.64 15.84 -22.14
CA SER A 116 1.94 15.84 -21.48
C SER A 116 1.75 15.32 -20.06
N HIS A 117 2.50 14.29 -19.70
CA HIS A 117 2.45 13.70 -18.39
C HIS A 117 3.86 13.43 -17.87
N ILE A 118 4.20 14.06 -16.76
CA ILE A 118 5.49 13.85 -16.07
C ILE A 118 5.21 13.12 -14.77
N SER A 119 5.90 12.01 -14.54
CA SER A 119 5.77 11.21 -13.33
C SER A 119 7.14 10.89 -12.73
N ASN A 120 7.19 10.88 -11.38
CA ASN A 120 8.33 10.35 -10.63
C ASN A 120 7.92 9.00 -10.07
N ARG A 121 8.74 7.98 -10.28
CA ARG A 121 8.54 6.65 -9.70
C ARG A 121 9.71 6.32 -8.77
N GLU A 122 9.37 5.85 -7.59
CA GLU A 122 10.36 5.35 -6.65
C GLU A 122 10.95 4.04 -7.17
N ARG A 123 12.27 3.95 -7.20
CA ARG A 123 13.01 2.75 -7.60
C ARG A 123 13.53 1.99 -6.38
N ASP A 124 14.09 2.71 -5.41
CA ASP A 124 14.69 2.13 -4.21
C ASP A 124 14.59 3.14 -3.05
N SER A 125 14.39 2.63 -1.84
CA SER A 125 14.36 3.43 -0.63
C SER A 125 15.12 2.71 0.48
N ARG A 126 16.11 3.39 1.06
CA ARG A 126 16.95 2.85 2.13
C ARG A 126 16.98 3.76 3.32
N GLY A 127 16.50 3.24 4.45
CA GLY A 127 16.60 3.90 5.74
C GLY A 127 17.85 3.45 6.50
N PHE A 128 18.60 4.39 7.08
CA PHE A 128 19.69 4.12 7.99
C PHE A 128 19.77 5.20 9.06
N VAL A 129 20.38 4.85 10.19
CA VAL A 129 20.58 5.76 11.31
C VAL A 129 21.94 6.44 11.17
N GLN A 130 21.97 7.77 11.20
CA GLN A 130 23.18 8.55 11.18
C GLN A 130 23.25 9.46 12.43
N GLY A 131 23.95 8.99 13.46
CA GLY A 131 24.00 9.69 14.74
C GLY A 131 22.63 9.76 15.42
N ASP A 132 22.13 10.96 15.64
CA ASP A 132 20.83 11.26 16.24
C ASP A 132 19.67 11.36 15.23
N LYS A 133 19.94 11.01 13.98
CA LYS A 133 18.99 11.20 12.86
C LYS A 133 18.71 9.90 12.14
N ASN A 134 17.45 9.71 11.77
CA ASN A 134 17.04 8.74 10.79
C ASN A 134 17.12 9.37 9.41
N VAL A 135 17.87 8.75 8.51
CA VAL A 135 18.04 9.18 7.14
C VAL A 135 17.41 8.18 6.23
N VAL A 136 16.52 8.65 5.36
CA VAL A 136 15.94 7.86 4.28
C VAL A 136 16.49 8.41 2.97
N LEU A 137 17.16 7.56 2.21
CA LEU A 137 17.64 7.86 0.87
C LEU A 137 16.71 7.15 -0.11
N THR A 138 15.90 7.94 -0.82
CA THR A 138 14.99 7.44 -1.84
C THR A 138 15.50 7.81 -3.22
N THR A 139 15.62 6.82 -4.08
CA THR A 139 16.01 6.98 -5.48
C THR A 139 14.77 6.94 -6.36
N TYR A 140 14.60 7.99 -7.14
CA TYR A 140 13.51 8.14 -8.10
C TYR A 140 14.04 8.13 -9.51
N TYR A 141 13.30 7.53 -10.43
CA TYR A 141 13.44 7.84 -11.85
C TYR A 141 12.25 8.70 -12.29
N ARG A 142 12.56 9.70 -13.11
CA ARG A 142 11.54 10.59 -13.67
C ARG A 142 11.35 10.26 -15.13
N GLN A 143 10.10 10.14 -15.53
CA GLN A 143 9.66 9.83 -16.87
C GLN A 143 8.63 10.86 -17.33
N ALA A 144 8.69 11.21 -18.62
CA ALA A 144 7.63 11.95 -19.29
C ALA A 144 7.08 11.16 -20.47
N GLU A 145 5.78 11.28 -20.66
CA GLU A 145 5.05 10.80 -21.82
C GLU A 145 4.35 12.00 -22.44
N MET A 146 4.70 12.29 -23.69
CA MET A 146 4.18 13.45 -24.40
C MET A 146 3.65 13.05 -25.77
N THR A 147 2.43 13.43 -26.08
CA THR A 147 1.86 13.29 -27.43
C THR A 147 1.74 14.66 -28.07
N VAL A 148 2.42 14.84 -29.18
CA VAL A 148 2.38 16.09 -29.94
C VAL A 148 1.76 15.87 -31.31
N ARG A 149 1.09 16.92 -31.81
CA ARG A 149 0.50 16.96 -33.14
C ARG A 149 1.18 18.03 -33.96
N ILE A 150 1.90 17.60 -35.01
CA ILE A 150 2.73 18.48 -35.84
C ILE A 150 2.22 18.43 -37.29
N PRO A 151 2.08 19.59 -37.98
CA PRO A 151 1.78 19.60 -39.41
C PRO A 151 2.79 18.69 -40.15
N ARG A 152 2.26 17.80 -41.00
CA ARG A 152 3.03 16.77 -41.69
C ARG A 152 4.33 17.29 -42.30
N GLN A 153 4.28 18.48 -42.93
CA GLN A 153 5.45 19.09 -43.58
C GLN A 153 6.55 19.51 -42.62
N ASN A 154 6.27 19.64 -41.33
CA ASN A 154 7.22 20.09 -40.31
C ASN A 154 7.75 18.94 -39.43
N VAL A 155 7.31 17.70 -39.64
CA VAL A 155 7.66 16.54 -38.80
C VAL A 155 9.17 16.33 -38.76
N ASN A 156 9.83 16.27 -39.91
CA ASN A 156 11.28 16.07 -39.95
C ASN A 156 12.05 17.21 -39.28
N LYS A 157 11.60 18.44 -39.48
CA LYS A 157 12.25 19.61 -38.87
C LYS A 157 12.08 19.57 -37.35
N PHE A 158 10.88 19.18 -36.87
CA PHE A 158 10.61 18.99 -35.45
C PHE A 158 11.48 17.89 -34.84
N LEU A 159 11.55 16.69 -35.45
CA LEU A 159 12.34 15.57 -34.96
C LEU A 159 13.83 15.91 -34.90
N LYS A 160 14.40 16.63 -35.91
CA LYS A 160 15.75 17.12 -35.87
C LYS A 160 16.03 18.10 -34.74
N GLN A 161 15.03 18.91 -34.36
CA GLN A 161 15.20 19.83 -33.24
C GLN A 161 15.08 19.12 -31.90
N VAL A 162 14.14 18.15 -31.78
CA VAL A 162 14.04 17.28 -30.60
C VAL A 162 15.32 16.49 -30.36
N GLN A 163 16.03 16.08 -31.42
CA GLN A 163 17.31 15.39 -31.30
C GLN A 163 18.33 16.14 -30.41
N GLN A 164 18.25 17.47 -30.31
CA GLN A 164 19.12 18.26 -29.43
C GLN A 164 18.87 18.04 -27.94
N GLN A 165 17.70 17.50 -27.60
CA GLN A 165 17.33 17.13 -26.23
C GLN A 165 17.68 15.68 -25.91
N VAL A 166 18.07 14.88 -26.91
CA VAL A 166 18.30 13.44 -26.76
C VAL A 166 19.74 13.20 -26.32
N ALA A 167 19.90 12.69 -25.09
CA ALA A 167 21.20 12.22 -24.61
C ALA A 167 21.52 10.80 -25.13
N PHE A 168 20.50 9.95 -25.20
CA PHE A 168 20.58 8.58 -25.71
C PHE A 168 19.25 8.11 -26.28
N LEU A 169 19.22 7.62 -27.51
CA LEU A 169 18.02 7.06 -28.14
C LEU A 169 17.88 5.57 -27.80
N ASN A 170 16.79 5.19 -27.18
CA ASN A 170 16.49 3.78 -26.88
C ASN A 170 15.80 3.12 -28.07
N GLU A 171 14.72 3.75 -28.57
CA GLU A 171 13.89 3.21 -29.64
C GLU A 171 13.28 4.33 -30.48
N GLN A 172 13.14 4.07 -31.76
CA GLN A 172 12.38 4.94 -32.66
C GLN A 172 11.54 4.08 -33.60
N GLU A 173 10.26 4.38 -33.65
CA GLU A 173 9.32 3.82 -34.58
C GLU A 173 8.77 4.91 -35.51
N PHE A 174 8.65 4.61 -36.78
CA PHE A 174 8.04 5.47 -37.77
C PHE A 174 7.10 4.67 -38.63
N SER A 175 5.83 5.09 -38.73
CA SER A 175 4.79 4.42 -39.52
C SER A 175 4.16 5.40 -40.50
N ALA A 176 4.00 4.93 -41.74
CA ALA A 176 3.29 5.65 -42.81
C ALA A 176 2.21 4.73 -43.40
N GLN A 177 0.97 4.96 -42.99
CA GLN A 177 -0.18 4.15 -43.42
C GLN A 177 -0.91 4.83 -44.56
N ASP A 178 -1.20 4.10 -45.66
CA ASP A 178 -2.04 4.59 -46.74
C ASP A 178 -3.52 4.53 -46.32
N VAL A 179 -4.17 5.68 -46.16
CA VAL A 179 -5.56 5.84 -45.77
C VAL A 179 -6.45 6.36 -46.92
N THR A 180 -5.94 6.31 -48.16
CA THR A 180 -6.66 6.78 -49.32
C THR A 180 -8.02 6.09 -49.49
N LEU A 181 -8.02 4.75 -49.37
CA LEU A 181 -9.26 3.99 -49.52
C LEU A 181 -10.21 4.18 -48.32
N ASP A 182 -9.66 4.42 -47.14
CA ASP A 182 -10.51 4.64 -45.94
C ASP A 182 -11.25 5.94 -46.07
N ILE A 183 -10.60 7.02 -46.49
CA ILE A 183 -11.25 8.31 -46.77
C ILE A 183 -12.34 8.15 -47.85
N TYR A 184 -12.03 7.41 -48.94
CA TYR A 184 -13.00 7.18 -50.02
C TYR A 184 -14.19 6.33 -49.54
N ARG A 185 -13.96 5.34 -48.70
CA ARG A 185 -15.03 4.51 -48.12
C ARG A 185 -15.99 5.34 -47.29
N GLU A 186 -15.48 6.21 -46.40
CA GLU A 186 -16.33 7.08 -45.58
C GLU A 186 -17.09 8.11 -46.43
N GLN A 187 -16.48 8.64 -47.46
CA GLN A 187 -17.17 9.55 -48.41
C GLN A 187 -18.29 8.81 -49.13
N LEU A 188 -18.06 7.58 -49.60
CA LEU A 188 -19.09 6.78 -50.27
C LEU A 188 -20.23 6.41 -49.31
N ALA A 189 -19.90 6.03 -48.05
CA ALA A 189 -20.89 5.74 -47.00
C ALA A 189 -21.75 6.99 -46.70
N SER A 190 -21.14 8.17 -46.59
CA SER A 190 -21.85 9.42 -46.38
C SER A 190 -22.82 9.73 -47.53
N ASN A 191 -22.37 9.58 -48.77
CA ASN A 191 -23.20 9.83 -49.95
C ASN A 191 -24.38 8.85 -50.04
N LEU A 192 -24.13 7.56 -49.86
CA LEU A 192 -25.14 6.51 -49.88
C LEU A 192 -26.23 6.76 -48.80
N ASN A 193 -25.83 7.03 -47.57
CA ASN A 193 -26.76 7.31 -46.46
C ASN A 193 -27.54 8.63 -46.68
N SER A 194 -26.91 9.64 -47.33
CA SER A 194 -27.58 10.86 -47.73
C SER A 194 -28.68 10.59 -48.73
N ASP A 195 -28.40 9.79 -49.77
CA ASP A 195 -29.37 9.45 -50.81
C ASP A 195 -30.50 8.59 -50.24
N MET A 196 -30.16 7.58 -49.40
CA MET A 196 -31.18 6.81 -48.68
C MET A 196 -32.10 7.71 -47.82
N ALA A 197 -31.56 8.69 -47.10
CA ALA A 197 -32.35 9.61 -46.29
C ALA A 197 -33.28 10.52 -47.16
N LYS A 198 -32.81 10.89 -48.36
CA LYS A 198 -33.64 11.65 -49.33
C LYS A 198 -34.79 10.78 -49.88
N ASP A 199 -34.46 9.55 -50.34
CA ASP A 199 -35.45 8.64 -50.89
C ASP A 199 -36.54 8.29 -49.87
N LEU A 200 -36.16 7.97 -48.65
CA LEU A 200 -37.09 7.72 -47.54
C LEU A 200 -37.94 8.95 -47.21
N SER A 201 -37.36 10.16 -47.31
CA SER A 201 -38.09 11.41 -47.09
C SER A 201 -39.10 11.70 -48.22
N GLN A 202 -38.77 11.39 -49.49
CA GLN A 202 -39.65 11.49 -50.61
C GLN A 202 -40.80 10.50 -50.56
N GLU A 203 -40.50 9.23 -50.20
CA GLU A 203 -41.54 8.21 -50.05
C GLU A 203 -42.57 8.59 -49.00
N ARG A 204 -42.12 9.16 -47.87
CA ARG A 204 -42.99 9.70 -46.83
C ARG A 204 -43.92 10.82 -47.37
N LEU A 205 -43.44 11.70 -48.26
CA LEU A 205 -44.23 12.77 -48.86
C LEU A 205 -45.24 12.23 -49.85
N ASN A 206 -44.92 11.11 -50.54
CA ASN A 206 -45.78 10.47 -51.53
C ASN A 206 -46.88 9.61 -50.90
N SER A 207 -46.64 9.10 -49.69
CA SER A 207 -47.57 8.24 -48.93
C SER A 207 -48.68 9.12 -48.30
N LYS A 208 -49.72 9.45 -49.09
CA LYS A 208 -50.86 10.29 -48.71
C LYS A 208 -52.02 9.56 -48.02
N ASN A 209 -51.92 8.28 -47.75
CA ASN A 209 -53.01 7.51 -47.17
C ASN A 209 -52.84 7.34 -45.66
N ASP A 210 -53.79 7.94 -44.89
CA ASP A 210 -53.89 7.89 -43.43
C ASP A 210 -54.01 6.47 -42.77
N LYS A 211 -53.91 5.41 -43.58
CA LYS A 211 -54.13 4.05 -43.05
C LYS A 211 -52.91 3.31 -42.52
N ASP A 212 -51.69 3.88 -42.73
CA ASP A 212 -50.44 3.23 -42.32
C ASP A 212 -49.60 4.09 -41.35
N GLN A 213 -50.19 4.42 -40.22
CA GLN A 213 -49.49 5.20 -39.17
C GLN A 213 -48.19 4.54 -38.69
N THR A 214 -48.18 3.20 -38.63
CA THR A 214 -46.98 2.39 -38.28
C THR A 214 -45.91 2.53 -39.36
N SER A 215 -46.25 2.42 -40.63
CA SER A 215 -45.30 2.57 -41.75
C SER A 215 -44.65 3.94 -41.80
N ASN A 216 -45.39 5.01 -41.42
CA ASN A 216 -44.85 6.37 -41.33
C ASN A 216 -43.84 6.52 -40.20
N VAL A 217 -44.07 5.88 -39.03
CA VAL A 217 -43.15 5.90 -37.91
C VAL A 217 -41.86 5.15 -38.25
N ASP A 218 -41.98 3.98 -38.91
CA ASP A 218 -40.84 3.19 -39.35
C ASP A 218 -40.00 3.94 -40.38
N THR A 219 -40.62 4.62 -41.35
CA THR A 219 -39.93 5.44 -42.36
C THR A 219 -39.22 6.63 -41.70
N ILE A 220 -39.87 7.29 -40.75
CA ILE A 220 -39.24 8.39 -39.98
C ILE A 220 -38.03 7.88 -39.23
N THR A 221 -38.16 6.75 -38.52
CA THR A 221 -37.05 6.14 -37.76
C THR A 221 -35.90 5.73 -38.69
N ALA A 222 -36.19 5.08 -39.82
CA ALA A 222 -35.17 4.75 -40.82
C ALA A 222 -34.49 5.99 -41.42
N THR A 223 -35.24 7.08 -41.66
CA THR A 223 -34.67 8.34 -42.14
C THR A 223 -33.70 8.96 -41.14
N TYR A 224 -34.05 8.95 -39.83
CA TYR A 224 -33.15 9.43 -38.79
C TYR A 224 -31.90 8.54 -38.64
N ALA A 225 -32.07 7.21 -38.72
CA ALA A 225 -30.95 6.27 -38.71
C ALA A 225 -30.00 6.51 -39.89
N ALA A 226 -30.51 6.68 -41.10
CA ALA A 226 -29.68 6.96 -42.27
C ALA A 226 -28.93 8.31 -42.12
N ARG A 227 -29.56 9.35 -41.60
CA ARG A 227 -28.90 10.63 -41.32
C ARG A 227 -27.82 10.50 -40.25
N GLN A 228 -28.08 9.76 -39.20
CA GLN A 228 -27.11 9.48 -38.14
C GLN A 228 -25.88 8.76 -38.71
N GLN A 229 -26.06 7.75 -39.56
CA GLN A 229 -24.98 7.07 -40.24
C GLN A 229 -24.20 7.99 -41.18
N GLN A 230 -24.88 8.85 -41.90
CA GLN A 230 -24.25 9.89 -42.73
C GLN A 230 -23.34 10.80 -41.90
N GLU A 231 -23.82 11.27 -40.75
CA GLU A 231 -23.08 12.18 -39.87
C GLU A 231 -21.84 11.43 -39.28
N TYR A 232 -21.98 10.17 -38.87
CA TYR A 232 -20.83 9.39 -38.41
C TYR A 232 -19.78 9.19 -39.48
N ALA A 233 -20.17 8.87 -40.72
CA ALA A 233 -19.24 8.76 -41.84
C ALA A 233 -18.52 10.08 -42.13
N GLN A 234 -19.21 11.21 -42.05
CA GLN A 234 -18.58 12.53 -42.19
C GLN A 234 -17.60 12.84 -41.07
N LEU A 235 -17.96 12.54 -39.82
CA LEU A 235 -17.08 12.75 -38.67
C LEU A 235 -15.81 11.88 -38.78
N GLU A 236 -15.94 10.64 -39.18
CA GLU A 236 -14.78 9.76 -39.38
C GLU A 236 -13.88 10.23 -40.53
N GLN A 237 -14.47 10.67 -41.64
CA GLN A 237 -13.73 11.29 -42.74
C GLN A 237 -12.94 12.53 -42.25
N MET A 238 -13.58 13.38 -41.44
CA MET A 238 -12.91 14.55 -40.85
C MET A 238 -11.78 14.17 -39.92
N ASN A 239 -12.00 13.13 -39.08
CA ASN A 239 -11.01 12.58 -38.16
C ASN A 239 -9.78 12.08 -38.94
N ILE A 240 -9.96 11.22 -39.96
CA ILE A 240 -8.87 10.74 -40.81
C ILE A 240 -8.13 11.88 -41.46
N THR A 241 -8.87 12.86 -42.00
CA THR A 241 -8.30 14.04 -42.68
C THR A 241 -7.45 14.88 -41.70
N ASP A 242 -7.92 15.10 -40.47
CA ASP A 242 -7.16 15.81 -39.44
C ASP A 242 -5.85 15.05 -39.08
N ARG A 243 -5.94 13.72 -38.90
CA ARG A 243 -4.78 12.87 -38.62
C ARG A 243 -3.77 12.85 -39.76
N VAL A 244 -4.20 12.99 -41.02
CA VAL A 244 -3.34 13.15 -42.19
C VAL A 244 -2.64 14.50 -42.20
N LYS A 245 -3.42 15.56 -41.85
CA LYS A 245 -2.88 16.93 -41.80
C LYS A 245 -1.89 17.15 -40.68
N TYR A 246 -2.19 16.59 -39.49
CA TYR A 246 -1.37 16.67 -38.32
C TYR A 246 -0.87 15.25 -37.94
N SER A 247 0.40 15.01 -38.15
CA SER A 247 1.05 13.76 -37.70
C SER A 247 1.07 13.69 -36.19
N THR A 248 0.86 12.48 -35.65
CA THR A 248 0.94 12.20 -34.22
C THR A 248 2.34 11.71 -33.89
N ILE A 249 2.99 12.33 -32.93
CA ILE A 249 4.31 11.94 -32.46
C ILE A 249 4.21 11.66 -30.95
N ASN A 250 4.50 10.42 -30.56
CA ASN A 250 4.54 9.98 -29.18
C ASN A 250 5.98 9.97 -28.70
N LEU A 251 6.25 10.73 -27.68
CA LEU A 251 7.59 10.87 -27.09
C LEU A 251 7.56 10.33 -25.67
N THR A 252 8.37 9.32 -25.39
CA THR A 252 8.60 8.81 -24.05
C THR A 252 10.05 9.10 -23.70
N PHE A 253 10.31 9.78 -22.60
CA PHE A 253 11.69 10.10 -22.24
C PHE A 253 11.90 10.07 -20.71
N THR A 254 13.11 9.67 -20.35
CA THR A 254 13.54 9.48 -18.97
C THR A 254 14.83 10.21 -18.70
N GLN A 255 15.08 10.57 -17.47
CA GLN A 255 16.35 11.11 -17.02
C GLN A 255 17.09 10.12 -16.12
N PRO A 256 18.40 10.34 -15.85
CA PRO A 256 19.12 9.59 -14.85
C PRO A 256 18.45 9.65 -13.48
N ASP A 257 18.63 8.59 -12.68
CA ASP A 257 18.03 8.47 -11.36
C ASP A 257 18.44 9.65 -10.46
N ILE A 258 17.46 10.21 -9.76
CA ILE A 258 17.66 11.25 -8.76
C ILE A 258 17.52 10.66 -7.36
N SER A 259 18.50 10.94 -6.49
CA SER A 259 18.43 10.52 -5.10
C SER A 259 18.01 11.68 -4.22
N TYR A 260 16.95 11.50 -3.46
CA TYR A 260 16.44 12.45 -2.46
C TYR A 260 16.76 11.94 -1.06
N LYS A 261 17.42 12.78 -0.26
CA LYS A 261 17.77 12.46 1.12
C LYS A 261 16.80 13.17 2.07
N GLU A 262 15.98 12.40 2.75
CA GLU A 262 15.14 12.88 3.84
C GLU A 262 15.83 12.60 5.18
N THR A 263 15.82 13.59 6.08
CA THR A 263 16.46 13.47 7.38
C THR A 263 15.47 13.89 8.45
N THR A 264 15.13 12.93 9.33
CA THR A 264 14.26 13.13 10.49
C THR A 264 15.03 12.87 11.77
N GLN A 265 14.61 13.50 12.86
CA GLN A 265 15.21 13.19 14.17
C GLN A 265 14.84 11.76 14.58
N ASN A 266 15.78 11.05 15.20
CA ASN A 266 15.52 9.73 15.75
C ASN A 266 14.64 9.86 16.99
N ILE A 267 13.35 9.56 16.81
CA ILE A 267 12.35 9.66 17.87
C ILE A 267 12.68 8.72 19.03
N ASP A 268 13.27 7.57 18.76
CA ASP A 268 13.63 6.60 19.80
C ASP A 268 14.70 7.15 20.74
N LEU A 269 15.69 7.84 20.19
CA LEU A 269 16.71 8.52 21.00
C LEU A 269 16.15 9.72 21.78
N LEU A 270 15.20 10.46 21.18
CA LEU A 270 14.51 11.55 21.89
C LEU A 270 13.68 11.00 23.05
N ILE A 271 12.95 9.91 22.84
CA ILE A 271 12.17 9.24 23.89
C ILE A 271 13.11 8.70 24.98
N GLU A 272 14.27 8.16 24.60
CA GLU A 272 15.25 7.65 25.55
C GLU A 272 15.90 8.78 26.37
N ALA A 273 16.19 9.91 25.73
CA ALA A 273 16.69 11.10 26.41
C ALA A 273 15.66 11.73 27.38
N GLU A 274 14.39 11.68 27.05
CA GLU A 274 13.27 12.16 27.90
C GLU A 274 12.88 11.11 28.98
N ARG A 275 13.34 9.87 28.88
CA ARG A 275 13.09 8.88 29.94
C ARG A 275 13.75 9.33 31.23
N PRO A 276 13.01 9.38 32.33
CA PRO A 276 13.60 9.71 33.62
C PRO A 276 14.74 8.77 33.92
N SER A 277 15.89 9.31 34.34
CA SER A 277 17.07 8.55 34.69
C SER A 277 16.74 7.44 35.69
N PHE A 278 17.47 6.35 35.68
CA PHE A 278 17.26 5.23 36.61
C PHE A 278 17.21 5.72 38.06
N SER A 279 18.06 6.67 38.43
CA SER A 279 18.06 7.31 39.76
C SER A 279 16.74 8.02 40.07
N ALA A 280 16.14 8.70 39.09
CA ALA A 280 14.84 9.35 39.25
C ALA A 280 13.70 8.32 39.41
N GLN A 281 13.72 7.23 38.65
CA GLN A 281 12.75 6.14 38.78
C GLN A 281 12.87 5.45 40.15
N VAL A 282 14.09 5.19 40.61
CA VAL A 282 14.34 4.62 41.94
C VAL A 282 13.86 5.56 43.03
N SER A 283 14.14 6.86 42.91
CA SER A 283 13.69 7.87 43.90
C SER A 283 12.15 7.96 43.94
N GLN A 284 11.49 7.84 42.79
CA GLN A 284 10.03 7.84 42.70
C GLN A 284 9.44 6.58 43.29
N ALA A 285 10.01 5.39 42.97
CA ALA A 285 9.62 4.15 43.58
C ALA A 285 9.82 4.14 45.09
N PHE A 286 10.93 4.74 45.58
CA PHE A 286 11.18 4.88 47.00
C PHE A 286 10.16 5.80 47.69
N LYS A 287 9.82 6.95 47.06
CA LYS A 287 8.77 7.83 47.57
C LYS A 287 7.42 7.14 47.66
N GLN A 288 7.08 6.40 46.62
CA GLN A 288 5.81 5.65 46.56
C GLN A 288 5.76 4.53 47.60
N GLY A 289 6.88 3.81 47.79
CA GLY A 289 7.02 2.82 48.84
C GLY A 289 6.95 3.44 50.25
N TRP A 290 7.54 4.61 50.42
CA TRP A 290 7.49 5.37 51.70
C TRP A 290 6.06 5.83 52.03
N GLU A 291 5.31 6.29 51.03
CA GLU A 291 3.90 6.66 51.22
C GLU A 291 3.05 5.46 51.63
N MET A 292 3.24 4.31 50.99
CA MET A 292 2.58 3.07 51.38
C MET A 292 2.96 2.65 52.82
N LEU A 293 4.24 2.72 53.14
CA LEU A 293 4.69 2.42 54.52
C LEU A 293 4.04 3.37 55.56
N ARG A 294 3.96 4.64 55.24
CA ARG A 294 3.32 5.65 56.06
C ARG A 294 1.81 5.35 56.25
N GLU A 295 1.11 4.97 55.19
CA GLU A 295 -0.32 4.58 55.30
C GLU A 295 -0.52 3.36 56.17
N VAL A 296 0.34 2.34 56.00
CA VAL A 296 0.31 1.16 56.85
C VAL A 296 0.57 1.51 58.30
N ALA A 297 1.56 2.37 58.56
CA ALA A 297 1.87 2.83 59.92
C ALA A 297 0.67 3.62 60.54
N ILE A 298 0.06 4.52 59.80
CA ILE A 298 -1.11 5.28 60.24
C ILE A 298 -2.29 4.31 60.49
N THR A 299 -2.48 3.30 59.66
CA THR A 299 -3.51 2.31 59.83
C THR A 299 -3.27 1.44 61.06
N LEU A 300 -2.03 1.06 61.34
CA LEU A 300 -1.65 0.35 62.57
C LEU A 300 -1.92 1.23 63.83
N ILE A 301 -1.56 2.50 63.77
CA ILE A 301 -1.86 3.46 64.83
C ILE A 301 -3.37 3.60 65.04
N ARG A 302 -4.17 3.65 63.97
CA ARG A 302 -5.61 3.71 64.03
C ARG A 302 -6.26 2.44 64.63
N LEU A 303 -5.59 1.31 64.46
CA LEU A 303 -6.06 -0.01 64.97
C LEU A 303 -5.64 -0.28 66.42
N TRP A 304 -4.81 0.62 67.10
CA TRP A 304 -4.31 0.41 68.47
C TRP A 304 -5.42 0.23 69.49
N TRP A 305 -6.57 0.90 69.22
CA TRP A 305 -7.75 0.73 70.10
C TRP A 305 -8.30 -0.69 70.11
N LEU A 306 -8.15 -1.46 69.02
CA LEU A 306 -8.48 -2.88 68.95
C LEU A 306 -7.60 -3.70 69.90
N VAL A 307 -6.33 -3.32 70.05
CA VAL A 307 -5.40 -3.99 70.96
C VAL A 307 -5.82 -3.73 72.40
N VAL A 308 -6.25 -2.45 72.71
CA VAL A 308 -6.79 -2.10 74.04
C VAL A 308 -8.07 -2.89 74.29
N LEU A 309 -8.96 -3.00 73.31
CA LEU A 309 -10.23 -3.73 73.44
C LEU A 309 -9.95 -5.24 73.67
N LEU A 310 -8.97 -5.85 73.02
CA LEU A 310 -8.53 -7.20 73.21
C LEU A 310 -7.90 -7.38 74.61
N ALA A 311 -7.11 -6.41 75.08
CA ALA A 311 -6.54 -6.44 76.44
C ALA A 311 -7.62 -6.34 77.51
N VAL A 312 -8.63 -5.48 77.31
CA VAL A 312 -9.80 -5.40 78.17
C VAL A 312 -10.57 -6.71 78.19
N PHE A 313 -10.85 -7.26 77.03
CA PHE A 313 -11.54 -8.55 76.88
C PHE A 313 -10.78 -9.69 77.60
N TYR A 314 -9.43 -9.71 77.41
CA TYR A 314 -8.59 -10.68 78.09
C TYR A 314 -8.58 -10.48 79.61
N GLY A 315 -8.56 -9.21 80.03
CA GLY A 315 -8.67 -8.87 81.49
C GLY A 315 -10.01 -9.34 82.07
N VAL A 316 -11.11 -9.08 81.38
CA VAL A 316 -12.46 -9.54 81.76
C VAL A 316 -12.51 -11.07 81.79
N TYR A 317 -11.99 -11.71 80.76
CA TYR A 317 -11.92 -13.17 80.71
C TYR A 317 -11.14 -13.75 81.90
N ARG A 318 -9.98 -13.13 82.20
CA ARG A 318 -9.16 -13.55 83.34
C ARG A 318 -9.86 -13.30 84.69
N LEU A 319 -10.59 -12.20 84.82
CA LEU A 319 -11.39 -11.88 85.99
C LEU A 319 -12.53 -12.92 86.19
N ILE A 320 -13.28 -13.20 85.12
CA ILE A 320 -14.36 -14.22 85.14
C ILE A 320 -13.76 -15.58 85.52
N LYS A 321 -12.64 -15.97 84.96
CA LYS A 321 -11.97 -17.21 85.27
C LYS A 321 -11.48 -17.29 86.72
N MET A 322 -11.03 -16.13 87.26
CA MET A 322 -10.62 -16.04 88.68
C MET A 322 -11.78 -16.14 89.61
N LEU A 323 -12.92 -15.43 89.31
CA LEU A 323 -14.14 -15.50 90.06
C LEU A 323 -14.75 -16.91 90.03
N TYR A 324 -14.73 -17.52 88.85
CA TYR A 324 -15.19 -18.91 88.71
C TYR A 324 -14.34 -19.90 89.50
N ARG A 325 -13.04 -19.68 89.58
CA ARG A 325 -12.12 -20.46 90.43
C ARG A 325 -12.35 -20.20 91.91
N LYS A 326 -12.63 -18.96 92.32
CA LYS A 326 -12.98 -18.64 93.71
C LYS A 326 -14.34 -19.21 94.09
N PHE A 327 -15.32 -19.10 93.23
CA PHE A 327 -16.70 -19.66 93.49
C PHE A 327 -16.63 -21.16 93.59
N ARG A 328 -15.88 -21.84 92.74
CA ARG A 328 -15.70 -23.30 92.79
C ARG A 328 -14.91 -23.73 94.04
N ARG A 329 -14.01 -22.88 94.56
CA ARG A 329 -13.33 -23.13 95.84
C ARG A 329 -14.28 -22.91 97.03
N SER A 330 -15.17 -21.96 96.98
CA SER A 330 -16.18 -21.68 98.01
C SER A 330 -17.19 -22.83 98.10
N THR A 331 -17.73 -23.30 97.00
CA THR A 331 -18.65 -24.42 96.92
C THR A 331 -18.00 -25.74 97.40
N ARG A 332 -16.70 -25.97 97.18
CA ARG A 332 -16.04 -27.09 97.75
C ARG A 332 -15.82 -27.02 99.27
N ARG A 333 -15.59 -25.78 99.85
CA ARG A 333 -15.52 -25.61 101.28
C ARG A 333 -16.94 -25.80 101.97
N MET A 334 -18.05 -25.40 101.37
CA MET A 334 -19.39 -25.65 101.92
C MET A 334 -19.74 -27.14 101.85
N ASN A 335 -19.39 -27.86 100.84
CA ASN A 335 -19.64 -29.30 100.72
C ASN A 335 -18.75 -30.10 101.74
N HIS A 336 -17.53 -29.68 102.02
CA HIS A 336 -16.68 -30.32 103.06
C HIS A 336 -17.21 -29.99 104.46
N ALA A 337 -17.73 -28.80 104.71
CA ALA A 337 -18.38 -28.40 105.97
C ALA A 337 -19.66 -29.25 106.25
N LYS A 338 -20.53 -29.47 105.20
CA LYS A 338 -21.72 -30.32 105.28
C LYS A 338 -21.34 -31.80 105.51
N LEU A 339 -20.32 -32.29 104.89
CA LEU A 339 -19.83 -33.69 105.10
C LEU A 339 -19.23 -33.90 106.49
N ASN A 340 -18.49 -32.96 107.04
CA ASN A 340 -17.95 -33.04 108.41
C ASN A 340 -19.03 -32.87 109.50
N ALA A 341 -20.12 -32.05 109.23
CA ALA A 341 -21.26 -31.95 110.08
C ALA A 341 -22.04 -33.30 110.12
N LYS A 342 -22.26 -33.92 108.98
CA LYS A 342 -22.89 -35.27 108.88
C LYS A 342 -22.08 -36.36 109.57
N ARG A 343 -20.75 -36.38 109.49
CA ARG A 343 -19.89 -37.32 110.19
C ARG A 343 -19.91 -37.13 111.73
N ARG A 344 -20.05 -35.88 112.23
CA ARG A 344 -20.18 -35.60 113.65
C ARG A 344 -21.53 -36.04 114.21
N SER A 345 -22.66 -36.01 113.45
CA SER A 345 -23.94 -36.52 113.88
C SER A 345 -23.99 -38.05 113.90
N GLU A 346 -23.30 -38.73 112.96
CA GLU A 346 -23.18 -40.17 112.92
C GLU A 346 -22.27 -40.77 114.05
N ILE A 347 -21.23 -40.04 114.51
CA ILE A 347 -20.37 -40.47 115.64
C ILE A 347 -21.13 -40.28 117.00
N LYS A 348 -22.09 -39.33 117.18
CA LYS A 348 -22.89 -39.15 118.36
C LYS A 348 -23.97 -40.22 118.53
N THR A 349 -24.45 -40.82 117.46
CA THR A 349 -25.46 -41.88 117.49
C THR A 349 -24.85 -43.31 117.76
N LYS A 350 -23.54 -43.47 117.45
CA LYS A 350 -22.83 -44.75 117.69
C LYS A 350 -22.16 -44.86 119.12
N GLY A 351 -22.05 -43.70 119.84
CA GLY A 351 -21.47 -43.65 121.21
C GLY A 351 -22.41 -43.97 122.31
N ASN A 352 -23.73 -44.22 122.08
CA ASN A 352 -24.74 -44.42 123.14
C ASN A 352 -25.35 -45.81 123.18
N SER A 353 -24.77 -46.81 122.53
CA SER A 353 -25.27 -48.17 122.51
C SER A 353 -24.27 -49.25 123.03
N HIS A 354 -23.23 -48.81 123.84
CA HIS A 354 -22.25 -49.80 124.36
C HIS A 354 -21.94 -49.57 125.84
N ILE A 355 -22.92 -49.26 126.67
CA ILE A 355 -22.93 -49.34 128.13
C ILE A 355 -24.24 -49.95 128.58
N ASP A 356 -24.39 -51.20 128.45
CA ASP A 356 -25.23 -52.12 129.25
C ASP A 356 -25.01 -53.52 128.72
N ASP A 357 -24.18 -54.26 129.44
CA ASP A 357 -24.16 -55.72 129.59
C ASP A 357 -22.84 -56.14 130.17
N ARG A 358 -22.65 -55.90 131.47
CA ARG A 358 -21.78 -56.77 132.33
C ARG A 358 -22.35 -56.72 133.79
N HIS A 359 -23.29 -57.51 134.03
CA HIS A 359 -23.42 -58.15 135.32
C HIS A 359 -24.50 -59.24 135.25
N SER A 360 -24.04 -60.49 135.22
CA SER A 360 -24.44 -61.59 136.15
C SER A 360 -23.91 -62.93 135.64
N ASN A 361 -23.39 -63.54 136.55
CA ASN A 361 -23.13 -64.95 136.84
C ASN A 361 -21.64 -65.38 136.73
N ASP A 362 -21.30 -65.70 137.94
CA ASP A 362 -20.53 -66.77 138.56
C ASP A 362 -19.26 -67.22 137.87
#